data_beb072f01dc07862094dbd309bfe3441
#
_entry.id   beb072f01dc07862094dbd309bfe3441
#
_cell.length_a   1.000
_cell.length_b   1.000
_cell.length_c   1.000
_cell.angle_alpha   90.00
_cell.angle_beta   90.00
_cell.angle_gamma   90.00
#
_symmetry.space_group_name_H-M   'P 1'
#
loop_
_entity.id
_entity.type
_entity.pdbx_description
1 polymer ?
#
loop_
_entity_poly.entity_id
_entity_poly.type
_entity_poly.pdbx_seq_one_letter_code
_entity_poly.pdbx_strand_id
1 'polypeptide(L)'
;AAARSPVILFGAGMSRHGNGAMTIRCVTTLAAMTGAFAKPFGGIIGNASSSAAYRDDLITRPDFQQRRVRSINMGQIGSALTELNDPPILSLYVYSSNPASIAPNQSAVLRGLRREDLFTVVHERFLTDTAKYADIVLPADTAMEHGDLAASYGNLCIQKTDPVIAPLGE
;
A
#
# COMPACT_ATOMS: atom_id res chain seq x y z
N ALA A 1 -7.33 -16.81 27.33
CA ALA A 1 -7.90 -16.40 28.63
C ALA A 1 -6.90 -16.47 29.78
N ALA A 2 -5.84 -17.27 29.67
CA ALA A 2 -4.83 -17.42 30.75
C ALA A 2 -3.68 -16.40 30.70
N ALA A 3 -3.61 -15.54 29.69
CA ALA A 3 -2.56 -14.53 29.57
C ALA A 3 -2.70 -13.42 30.61
N ARG A 4 -1.60 -13.02 31.22
CA ARG A 4 -1.58 -11.92 32.22
C ARG A 4 -1.86 -10.57 31.59
N SER A 5 -1.34 -10.33 30.38
CA SER A 5 -1.49 -9.10 29.60
C SER A 5 -1.74 -9.47 28.14
N PRO A 6 -3.01 -9.76 27.77
CA PRO A 6 -3.33 -10.14 26.42
C PRO A 6 -3.24 -8.93 25.49
N VAL A 7 -2.63 -9.13 24.31
CA VAL A 7 -2.59 -8.16 23.21
C VAL A 7 -3.20 -8.79 21.97
N ILE A 8 -4.09 -8.07 21.31
CA ILE A 8 -4.64 -8.47 20.02
C ILE A 8 -4.00 -7.59 18.95
N LEU A 9 -3.26 -8.21 18.02
CA LEU A 9 -2.69 -7.54 16.87
C LEU A 9 -3.54 -7.82 15.64
N PHE A 10 -3.90 -6.78 14.89
CA PHE A 10 -4.57 -6.93 13.60
C PHE A 10 -3.96 -6.03 12.53
N GLY A 11 -3.95 -6.50 11.29
CA GLY A 11 -3.44 -5.78 10.14
C GLY A 11 -4.53 -5.04 9.37
N ALA A 12 -4.11 -4.20 8.42
CA ALA A 12 -4.98 -3.37 7.59
C ALA A 12 -5.97 -4.17 6.73
N GLY A 13 -5.71 -5.45 6.44
CA GLY A 13 -6.61 -6.31 5.66
C GLY A 13 -8.02 -6.40 6.25
N MET A 14 -8.15 -6.34 7.57
CA MET A 14 -9.46 -6.37 8.23
C MET A 14 -10.34 -5.14 7.95
N SER A 15 -9.76 -4.02 7.56
CA SER A 15 -10.50 -2.79 7.21
C SER A 15 -10.79 -2.64 5.72
N ARG A 16 -10.26 -3.52 4.87
CA ARG A 16 -10.29 -3.38 3.41
C ARG A 16 -11.49 -4.07 2.73
N HIS A 17 -12.62 -4.15 3.41
CA HIS A 17 -13.88 -4.68 2.85
C HIS A 17 -15.09 -3.94 3.41
N GLY A 18 -16.25 -4.12 2.81
CA GLY A 18 -17.45 -3.33 3.11
C GLY A 18 -17.91 -3.35 4.57
N ASN A 19 -17.59 -4.39 5.33
CA ASN A 19 -17.92 -4.51 6.75
C ASN A 19 -16.71 -4.38 7.68
N GLY A 20 -15.61 -3.83 7.20
CA GLY A 20 -14.33 -3.78 7.93
C GLY A 20 -14.42 -3.06 9.27
N ALA A 21 -15.15 -1.95 9.32
CA ALA A 21 -15.34 -1.20 10.57
C ALA A 21 -15.99 -2.03 11.67
N MET A 22 -17.03 -2.82 11.33
CA MET A 22 -17.70 -3.69 12.29
C MET A 22 -16.82 -4.86 12.72
N THR A 23 -16.05 -5.42 11.80
CA THR A 23 -15.09 -6.47 12.10
C THR A 23 -14.06 -6.00 13.13
N ILE A 24 -13.46 -4.82 12.92
CA ILE A 24 -12.52 -4.21 13.88
C ILE A 24 -13.22 -3.92 15.21
N ARG A 25 -14.45 -3.41 15.18
CA ARG A 25 -15.25 -3.15 16.38
C ARG A 25 -15.50 -4.42 17.21
N CYS A 26 -15.81 -5.56 16.57
CA CYS A 26 -15.97 -6.84 17.26
C CYS A 26 -14.67 -7.28 17.95
N VAL A 27 -13.54 -7.15 17.28
CA VAL A 27 -12.21 -7.46 17.84
C VAL A 27 -11.89 -6.54 19.02
N THR A 28 -12.18 -5.24 18.89
CA THR A 28 -11.98 -4.25 19.96
C THR A 28 -12.86 -4.57 21.18
N THR A 29 -14.13 -4.94 20.94
CA THR A 29 -15.06 -5.34 21.99
C THR A 29 -14.56 -6.58 22.73
N LEU A 30 -14.00 -7.56 22.02
CA LEU A 30 -13.42 -8.76 22.66
C LEU A 30 -12.28 -8.38 23.62
N ALA A 31 -11.40 -7.47 23.23
CA ALA A 31 -10.33 -6.98 24.10
C ALA A 31 -10.89 -6.26 25.35
N ALA A 32 -11.96 -5.48 25.18
CA ALA A 32 -12.64 -4.81 26.28
C ALA A 32 -13.29 -5.83 27.24
N MET A 33 -14.02 -6.81 26.72
CA MET A 33 -14.69 -7.85 27.52
C MET A 33 -13.71 -8.72 28.31
N THR A 34 -12.51 -8.94 27.80
CA THR A 34 -11.46 -9.68 28.50
C THR A 34 -10.66 -8.84 29.50
N GLY A 35 -10.96 -7.54 29.60
CA GLY A 35 -10.23 -6.62 30.46
C GLY A 35 -8.81 -6.33 30.00
N ALA A 36 -8.50 -6.56 28.73
CA ALA A 36 -7.15 -6.37 28.17
C ALA A 36 -6.66 -4.93 28.36
N PHE A 37 -7.53 -3.94 28.18
CA PHE A 37 -7.17 -2.52 28.32
C PHE A 37 -6.82 -2.09 29.74
N ALA A 38 -7.25 -2.84 30.75
CA ALA A 38 -6.92 -2.57 32.15
C ALA A 38 -5.59 -3.19 32.58
N LYS A 39 -4.92 -3.94 31.71
CA LYS A 39 -3.65 -4.61 32.02
C LYS A 39 -2.47 -3.80 31.49
N PRO A 40 -1.36 -3.67 32.24
CA PRO A 40 -0.14 -3.08 31.73
C PRO A 40 0.29 -3.79 30.45
N PHE A 41 0.56 -3.02 29.40
CA PHE A 41 0.94 -3.51 28.07
C PHE A 41 -0.11 -4.41 27.37
N GLY A 42 -1.32 -4.51 27.91
CA GLY A 42 -2.45 -5.19 27.28
C GLY A 42 -3.24 -4.27 26.36
N GLY A 43 -4.12 -4.86 25.54
CA GLY A 43 -5.02 -4.10 24.67
C GLY A 43 -4.99 -4.51 23.20
N ILE A 44 -4.99 -3.52 22.31
CA ILE A 44 -5.02 -3.73 20.86
C ILE A 44 -3.89 -2.96 20.19
N ILE A 45 -3.26 -3.60 19.22
CA ILE A 45 -2.35 -2.96 18.28
C ILE A 45 -2.96 -3.11 16.89
N GLY A 46 -3.34 -1.99 16.30
CA GLY A 46 -3.81 -1.89 14.92
C GLY A 46 -2.70 -1.44 13.98
N ASN A 47 -3.11 -0.86 12.86
CA ASN A 47 -2.20 -0.28 11.90
C ASN A 47 -1.55 0.99 12.48
N ALA A 48 -0.43 0.83 13.16
CA ALA A 48 0.34 1.92 13.75
C ALA A 48 1.23 2.55 12.66
N SER A 49 0.69 3.53 11.93
CA SER A 49 1.46 4.28 10.95
C SER A 49 2.38 5.30 11.64
N SER A 50 3.60 5.45 11.13
CA SER A 50 4.52 6.53 11.49
C SER A 50 4.28 7.82 10.70
N SER A 51 3.20 7.91 9.91
CA SER A 51 2.89 9.06 9.06
C SER A 51 2.80 10.39 9.82
N ALA A 52 2.43 10.36 11.12
CA ALA A 52 2.42 11.55 11.97
C ALA A 52 3.82 12.18 12.19
N ALA A 53 4.90 11.46 11.88
CA ALA A 53 6.26 11.95 11.98
C ALA A 53 6.71 12.75 10.75
N TYR A 54 5.95 12.69 9.66
CA TYR A 54 6.27 13.39 8.41
C TYR A 54 5.48 14.68 8.24
N ARG A 55 6.12 15.64 7.61
CA ARG A 55 5.46 16.81 7.04
C ARG A 55 4.94 16.43 5.66
N ASP A 56 3.74 15.82 5.62
CA ASP A 56 3.12 15.33 4.39
C ASP A 56 2.99 16.43 3.32
N ASP A 57 2.76 17.65 3.72
CA ASP A 57 2.69 18.82 2.85
C ASP A 57 3.99 19.08 2.08
N LEU A 58 5.15 18.81 2.70
CA LEU A 58 6.45 18.95 2.05
C LEU A 58 6.76 17.79 1.08
N ILE A 59 6.21 16.63 1.34
CA ILE A 59 6.43 15.43 0.51
C ILE A 59 5.46 15.42 -0.68
N THR A 60 4.18 15.62 -0.41
CA THR A 60 3.13 15.54 -1.42
C THR A 60 3.07 16.79 -2.31
N ARG A 61 3.64 17.91 -1.86
CA ARG A 61 3.71 19.17 -2.58
C ARG A 61 2.38 19.55 -3.23
N PRO A 62 1.31 19.74 -2.45
CA PRO A 62 -0.02 20.11 -2.99
C PRO A 62 0.00 21.45 -3.74
N ASP A 63 0.99 22.30 -3.45
CA ASP A 63 1.24 23.55 -4.16
C ASP A 63 1.57 23.37 -5.65
N PHE A 64 2.10 22.22 -6.05
CA PHE A 64 2.36 21.87 -7.45
C PHE A 64 1.15 21.27 -8.17
N GLN A 65 0.10 20.93 -7.44
CA GLN A 65 -1.09 20.36 -8.04
C GLN A 65 -1.94 21.44 -8.72
N GLN A 66 -1.75 21.64 -10.01
CA GLN A 66 -2.45 22.67 -10.80
C GLN A 66 -3.94 22.38 -11.05
N ARG A 67 -4.37 21.14 -10.92
CA ARG A 67 -5.76 20.72 -11.13
C ARG A 67 -6.11 19.51 -10.26
N ARG A 68 -7.40 19.41 -9.93
CA ARG A 68 -7.91 18.21 -9.26
C ARG A 68 -7.85 17.02 -10.23
N VAL A 69 -7.22 15.95 -9.81
CA VAL A 69 -7.16 14.69 -10.55
C VAL A 69 -8.21 13.71 -10.02
N ARG A 70 -8.70 12.85 -10.89
CA ARG A 70 -9.60 11.75 -10.52
C ARG A 70 -8.83 10.71 -9.71
N SER A 71 -9.38 10.33 -8.56
CA SER A 71 -8.84 9.22 -7.76
C SER A 71 -9.69 7.96 -7.96
N ILE A 72 -9.03 6.83 -8.06
CA ILE A 72 -9.67 5.51 -8.23
C ILE A 72 -9.31 4.67 -7.00
N ASN A 73 -10.31 3.96 -6.47
CA ASN A 73 -10.09 3.01 -5.40
C ASN A 73 -9.19 1.87 -5.91
N MET A 74 -8.04 1.65 -5.28
CA MET A 74 -7.09 0.61 -5.66
C MET A 74 -7.70 -0.80 -5.68
N GLY A 75 -8.69 -1.07 -4.82
CA GLY A 75 -9.42 -2.33 -4.81
C GLY A 75 -10.35 -2.54 -6.01
N GLN A 76 -10.57 -1.49 -6.82
CA GLN A 76 -11.40 -1.51 -8.02
C GLN A 76 -10.60 -1.29 -9.31
N ILE A 77 -9.28 -1.46 -9.25
CA ILE A 77 -8.42 -1.22 -10.43
C ILE A 77 -8.83 -2.06 -11.64
N GLY A 78 -9.25 -3.31 -11.42
CA GLY A 78 -9.73 -4.18 -12.50
C GLY A 78 -10.93 -3.60 -13.25
N SER A 79 -11.98 -3.20 -12.53
CA SER A 79 -13.16 -2.54 -13.11
C SER A 79 -12.79 -1.18 -13.73
N ALA A 80 -11.90 -0.42 -13.08
CA ALA A 80 -11.47 0.86 -13.62
C ALA A 80 -10.76 0.71 -14.97
N LEU A 81 -9.94 -0.31 -15.13
CA LEU A 81 -9.26 -0.58 -16.40
C LEU A 81 -10.20 -1.12 -17.49
N THR A 82 -11.31 -1.78 -17.13
CA THR A 82 -12.18 -2.46 -18.10
C THR A 82 -13.50 -1.75 -18.40
N GLU A 83 -13.98 -0.91 -17.48
CA GLU A 83 -15.35 -0.37 -17.54
C GLU A 83 -15.38 1.16 -17.57
N LEU A 84 -14.29 1.83 -17.18
CA LEU A 84 -14.24 3.26 -17.09
C LEU A 84 -13.99 3.89 -18.47
N ASN A 85 -14.96 4.66 -18.97
CA ASN A 85 -14.93 5.20 -20.33
C ASN A 85 -14.97 6.72 -20.44
N ASP A 86 -15.18 7.44 -19.33
CA ASP A 86 -15.28 8.92 -19.35
C ASP A 86 -14.39 9.59 -18.30
N PRO A 87 -13.16 9.93 -18.66
CA PRO A 87 -12.37 9.38 -19.76
C PRO A 87 -11.84 7.97 -19.43
N PRO A 88 -11.52 7.13 -20.43
CA PRO A 88 -10.87 5.83 -20.20
C PRO A 88 -9.47 6.01 -19.64
N ILE A 89 -8.94 4.94 -19.05
CA ILE A 89 -7.54 4.87 -18.66
C ILE A 89 -6.76 4.35 -19.86
N LEU A 90 -5.87 5.19 -20.41
CA LEU A 90 -5.06 4.87 -21.59
C LEU A 90 -3.59 4.69 -21.23
N SER A 91 -3.17 5.06 -20.03
CA SER A 91 -1.83 4.78 -19.52
C SER A 91 -1.86 4.40 -18.06
N LEU A 92 -0.98 3.47 -17.70
CA LEU A 92 -0.81 2.98 -16.34
C LEU A 92 0.68 2.99 -15.97
N TYR A 93 1.03 3.69 -14.91
CA TYR A 93 2.36 3.62 -14.33
C TYR A 93 2.28 2.85 -13.00
N VAL A 94 2.93 1.72 -12.92
CA VAL A 94 2.98 0.88 -11.73
C VAL A 94 4.34 1.05 -11.07
N TYR A 95 4.32 1.47 -9.82
CA TYR A 95 5.53 1.71 -9.04
C TYR A 95 5.52 0.86 -7.77
N SER A 96 6.54 0.05 -7.57
CA SER A 96 6.72 -0.82 -6.38
C SER A 96 5.45 -1.60 -6.01
N SER A 97 4.78 -2.20 -7.00
CA SER A 97 3.52 -2.91 -6.80
C SER A 97 3.31 -4.02 -7.82
N ASN A 98 2.55 -5.05 -7.43
CA ASN A 98 2.20 -6.17 -8.33
C ASN A 98 0.68 -6.38 -8.39
N PRO A 99 -0.10 -5.45 -8.98
CA PRO A 99 -1.56 -5.54 -9.03
C PRO A 99 -2.09 -6.81 -9.70
N ALA A 100 -1.37 -7.40 -10.65
CA ALA A 100 -1.76 -8.67 -11.27
C ALA A 100 -1.86 -9.82 -10.26
N SER A 101 -1.08 -9.77 -9.16
CA SER A 101 -1.13 -10.79 -8.09
C SER A 101 -1.95 -10.36 -6.88
N ILE A 102 -1.90 -9.07 -6.49
CA ILE A 102 -2.40 -8.63 -5.18
C ILE A 102 -3.75 -7.94 -5.22
N ALA A 103 -4.18 -7.43 -6.38
CA ALA A 103 -5.44 -6.70 -6.46
C ALA A 103 -6.65 -7.64 -6.48
N PRO A 104 -7.76 -7.26 -5.82
CA PRO A 104 -9.01 -8.02 -5.88
C PRO A 104 -9.54 -8.12 -7.32
N ASN A 105 -10.33 -9.17 -7.57
CA ASN A 105 -10.87 -9.46 -8.92
C ASN A 105 -9.76 -9.56 -9.98
N GLN A 106 -8.81 -10.44 -9.74
CA GLN A 106 -7.64 -10.66 -10.59
C GLN A 106 -8.01 -10.81 -12.07
N SER A 107 -9.10 -11.53 -12.38
CA SER A 107 -9.55 -11.72 -13.76
C SER A 107 -9.84 -10.39 -14.48
N ALA A 108 -10.46 -9.42 -13.80
CA ALA A 108 -10.69 -8.10 -14.37
C ALA A 108 -9.38 -7.31 -14.52
N VAL A 109 -8.46 -7.40 -13.54
CA VAL A 109 -7.14 -6.78 -13.63
C VAL A 109 -6.37 -7.29 -14.85
N LEU A 110 -6.31 -8.61 -15.02
CA LEU A 110 -5.61 -9.23 -16.15
C LEU A 110 -6.25 -8.90 -17.50
N ARG A 111 -7.59 -8.80 -17.57
CA ARG A 111 -8.26 -8.32 -18.78
C ARG A 111 -7.89 -6.86 -19.08
N GLY A 112 -7.86 -6.02 -18.05
CA GLY A 112 -7.47 -4.63 -18.20
C GLY A 112 -6.02 -4.45 -18.65
N LEU A 113 -5.08 -5.19 -18.08
CA LEU A 113 -3.67 -5.15 -18.43
C LEU A 113 -3.37 -5.69 -19.85
N ARG A 114 -4.27 -6.52 -20.42
CA ARG A 114 -4.15 -7.05 -21.80
C ARG A 114 -4.74 -6.15 -22.87
N ARG A 115 -5.29 -4.99 -22.49
CA ARG A 115 -5.87 -4.08 -23.48
C ARG A 115 -4.78 -3.53 -24.38
N GLU A 116 -4.98 -3.58 -25.68
CA GLU A 116 -4.03 -3.07 -26.70
C GLU A 116 -3.91 -1.53 -26.70
N ASP A 117 -4.95 -0.83 -26.20
CA ASP A 117 -4.99 0.62 -26.08
C ASP A 117 -4.48 1.15 -24.73
N LEU A 118 -4.01 0.27 -23.83
CA LEU A 118 -3.45 0.64 -22.53
C LEU A 118 -1.92 0.59 -22.59
N PHE A 119 -1.28 1.75 -22.53
CA PHE A 119 0.17 1.85 -22.39
C PHE A 119 0.59 1.65 -20.91
N THR A 120 1.36 0.60 -20.63
CA THR A 120 1.74 0.22 -19.27
C THR A 120 3.24 0.33 -19.04
N VAL A 121 3.63 1.11 -18.04
CA VAL A 121 5.01 1.21 -17.53
C VAL A 121 5.06 0.60 -16.14
N VAL A 122 6.01 -0.30 -15.91
CA VAL A 122 6.25 -0.91 -14.60
C VAL A 122 7.65 -0.55 -14.11
N HIS A 123 7.73 0.12 -12.96
CA HIS A 123 8.97 0.46 -12.27
C HIS A 123 9.10 -0.43 -11.04
N GLU A 124 9.91 -1.47 -11.13
CA GLU A 124 9.99 -2.53 -10.12
C GLU A 124 11.39 -3.18 -10.10
N ARG A 125 11.74 -3.74 -8.97
CA ARG A 125 13.02 -4.45 -8.76
C ARG A 125 13.04 -5.84 -9.38
N PHE A 126 11.87 -6.44 -9.53
CA PHE A 126 11.72 -7.81 -10.04
C PHE A 126 10.77 -7.85 -11.22
N LEU A 127 10.95 -8.81 -12.11
CA LEU A 127 9.99 -9.11 -13.18
C LEU A 127 8.74 -9.79 -12.59
N THR A 128 7.88 -8.96 -12.01
CA THR A 128 6.62 -9.39 -11.40
C THR A 128 5.61 -9.88 -12.42
N ASP A 129 4.50 -10.46 -11.96
CA ASP A 129 3.41 -10.84 -12.87
C ASP A 129 2.82 -9.64 -13.60
N THR A 130 2.81 -8.46 -12.99
CA THR A 130 2.38 -7.22 -13.66
C THR A 130 3.37 -6.82 -14.74
N ALA A 131 4.66 -6.97 -14.51
CA ALA A 131 5.70 -6.61 -15.48
C ALA A 131 5.60 -7.40 -16.80
N LYS A 132 4.99 -8.59 -16.79
CA LYS A 132 4.73 -9.40 -17.99
C LYS A 132 3.75 -8.75 -18.97
N TYR A 133 2.99 -7.76 -18.53
CA TYR A 133 2.01 -7.01 -19.33
C TYR A 133 2.47 -5.58 -19.63
N ALA A 134 3.69 -5.22 -19.23
CA ALA A 134 4.21 -3.88 -19.44
C ALA A 134 4.78 -3.69 -20.84
N ASP A 135 4.56 -2.51 -21.42
CA ASP A 135 5.24 -2.05 -22.63
C ASP A 135 6.68 -1.60 -22.33
N ILE A 136 6.87 -1.05 -21.12
CA ILE A 136 8.18 -0.63 -20.62
C ILE A 136 8.35 -1.12 -19.19
N VAL A 137 9.50 -1.74 -18.92
CA VAL A 137 9.95 -2.06 -17.56
C VAL A 137 11.16 -1.21 -17.23
N LEU A 138 11.05 -0.44 -16.14
CA LEU A 138 12.13 0.35 -15.58
C LEU A 138 12.68 -0.39 -14.36
N PRO A 139 13.96 -0.75 -14.32
CA PRO A 139 14.56 -1.35 -13.14
C PRO A 139 14.63 -0.33 -12.00
N ALA A 140 14.34 -0.77 -10.79
CA ALA A 140 14.42 0.04 -9.59
C ALA A 140 15.53 -0.47 -8.66
N ASP A 141 16.21 0.46 -8.02
CA ASP A 141 17.21 0.16 -6.99
C ASP A 141 16.60 -0.58 -5.81
N THR A 142 17.41 -1.37 -5.14
CA THR A 142 17.07 -1.95 -3.84
C THR A 142 17.34 -0.95 -2.72
N ALA A 143 16.75 -1.18 -1.54
CA ALA A 143 16.97 -0.34 -0.36
C ALA A 143 18.44 -0.29 0.10
N MET A 144 19.30 -1.17 -0.40
CA MET A 144 20.73 -1.19 -0.08
C MET A 144 21.56 -0.33 -1.05
N GLU A 145 20.98 0.03 -2.18
CA GLU A 145 21.66 0.71 -3.29
C GLU A 145 21.43 2.21 -3.30
N HIS A 146 20.40 2.72 -2.58
CA HIS A 146 20.10 4.15 -2.53
C HIS A 146 19.94 4.68 -1.10
N GLY A 147 20.09 5.99 -0.96
CA GLY A 147 19.79 6.69 0.29
C GLY A 147 18.29 6.93 0.42
N ASP A 148 17.74 6.78 1.64
CA ASP A 148 16.31 6.95 1.90
C ASP A 148 16.06 7.55 3.27
N LEU A 149 14.81 7.91 3.52
CA LEU A 149 14.28 8.26 4.84
C LEU A 149 13.41 7.10 5.33
N ALA A 150 13.93 6.31 6.25
CA ALA A 150 13.24 5.15 6.79
C ALA A 150 12.43 5.52 8.04
N ALA A 151 11.18 5.08 8.06
CA ALA A 151 10.33 5.09 9.25
C ALA A 151 9.62 3.75 9.39
N SER A 152 9.60 3.21 10.60
CA SER A 152 8.97 1.92 10.90
C SER A 152 7.62 2.11 11.58
N TYR A 153 6.73 1.16 11.41
CA TYR A 153 5.47 1.12 12.14
C TYR A 153 5.72 1.13 13.67
N GLY A 154 4.93 1.92 14.38
CA GLY A 154 5.02 2.04 15.83
C GLY A 154 6.25 2.80 16.34
N ASN A 155 7.02 3.41 15.47
CA ASN A 155 8.18 4.23 15.79
C ASN A 155 7.95 5.68 15.37
N LEU A 156 8.30 6.62 16.22
CA LEU A 156 8.22 8.07 15.96
C LEU A 156 9.55 8.64 15.43
N CYS A 157 10.58 7.83 15.31
CA CYS A 157 11.87 8.25 14.79
C CYS A 157 11.94 8.05 13.28
N ILE A 158 12.49 9.03 12.59
CA ILE A 158 12.86 8.96 11.19
C ILE A 158 14.38 8.81 11.14
N GLN A 159 14.86 7.89 10.32
CA GLN A 159 16.27 7.66 10.08
C GLN A 159 16.60 7.96 8.62
N LYS A 160 17.72 8.64 8.41
CA LYS A 160 18.37 8.66 7.11
C LYS A 160 19.17 7.37 6.94
N THR A 161 18.99 6.70 5.82
CA THR A 161 19.82 5.57 5.40
C THR A 161 20.74 5.99 4.26
N ASP A 162 21.97 5.55 4.29
CA ASP A 162 22.92 5.74 3.19
C ASP A 162 23.10 4.42 2.43
N PRO A 163 23.43 4.45 1.13
CA PRO A 163 23.69 3.22 0.37
C PRO A 163 24.82 2.40 0.99
N VAL A 164 24.64 1.10 1.03
CA VAL A 164 25.66 0.14 1.56
C VAL A 164 26.41 -0.58 0.43
N ILE A 165 25.82 -0.60 -0.76
CA ILE A 165 26.44 -1.13 -1.98
C ILE A 165 26.21 -0.13 -3.13
N ALA A 166 27.05 -0.23 -4.16
CA ALA A 166 26.83 0.50 -5.40
C ALA A 166 25.60 -0.08 -6.14
N PRO A 167 24.85 0.75 -6.88
CA PRO A 167 23.79 0.26 -7.76
C PRO A 167 24.29 -0.82 -8.70
N LEU A 168 23.51 -1.89 -8.88
CA LEU A 168 23.83 -3.01 -9.77
C LEU A 168 23.32 -2.77 -11.22
N GLY A 169 22.46 -1.79 -11.39
CA GLY A 169 21.88 -1.39 -12.66
C GLY A 169 22.02 0.10 -12.93
N GLU A 170 21.37 0.56 -14.00
CA GLU A 170 21.29 1.97 -14.37
C GLU A 170 20.17 2.72 -13.64
#